data_3a301e0f39b815a210333e4d9c47bd4f
#
_entry.id   3a301e0f39b815a210333e4d9c47bd4f
#
_cell.length_a   1.000
_cell.length_b   1.000
_cell.length_c   1.000
_cell.angle_alpha   90.00
_cell.angle_beta   90.00
_cell.angle_gamma   90.00
#
_symmetry.space_group_name_H-M   'P 1'
#
loop_
_entity.id
_entity.type
_entity.pdbx_description
1 polymer ?
#
loop_
_entity_poly.entity_id
_entity_poly.type
_entity_poly.pdbx_seq_one_letter_code
_entity_poly.pdbx_strand_id
1 'polypeptide(L)'
;YASNASRLSVELSHMFFDTCDSLVSTYIDSKDFSNFELDLMKFLSIQAPIDEEGFKNIEKNELTDLVYKSCYENYKLKSEIIAQSTFPVIENVYKSHSGHYKNIVIPFSDGVKTMNVVTNLEEAYESKGENIQFSIEKSITLSIIDDIWKEHLREMDDLKQSVQNAVYEQKDPLLIYKFESFDLFKTMLDKVNKEIISFLIKSNLPNLYLRNIL
;
A
#
# COMPACT_ATOMS: atom_id res chain seq x y z
N TYR A 1 -4.41 -20.74 -8.87
CA TYR A 1 -4.19 -19.32 -9.18
C TYR A 1 -5.34 -18.45 -8.66
N ALA A 2 -6.60 -18.75 -9.02
CA ALA A 2 -7.76 -17.97 -8.55
C ALA A 2 -7.85 -17.87 -7.01
N SER A 3 -7.47 -18.93 -6.28
CA SER A 3 -7.48 -18.92 -4.80
C SER A 3 -6.44 -17.94 -4.20
N ASN A 4 -5.28 -17.77 -4.83
CA ASN A 4 -4.23 -16.86 -4.33
C ASN A 4 -4.56 -15.39 -4.64
N ALA A 5 -5.15 -15.11 -5.80
CA ALA A 5 -5.61 -13.78 -6.15
C ALA A 5 -6.74 -13.32 -5.22
N SER A 6 -7.71 -14.18 -4.92
CA SER A 6 -8.79 -13.85 -3.98
C SER A 6 -8.28 -13.62 -2.54
N ARG A 7 -7.29 -14.38 -2.08
CA ARG A 7 -6.67 -14.17 -0.75
C ARG A 7 -5.93 -12.85 -0.67
N LEU A 8 -5.10 -12.52 -1.66
CA LEU A 8 -4.40 -11.23 -1.67
C LEU A 8 -5.38 -10.06 -1.71
N SER A 9 -6.47 -10.15 -2.47
CA SER A 9 -7.51 -9.13 -2.52
C SER A 9 -8.19 -8.92 -1.15
N VAL A 10 -8.42 -9.99 -0.38
CA VAL A 10 -8.96 -9.89 0.98
C VAL A 10 -7.95 -9.23 1.91
N GLU A 11 -6.70 -9.66 1.90
CA GLU A 11 -5.64 -9.06 2.73
C GLU A 11 -5.44 -7.58 2.42
N LEU A 12 -5.41 -7.18 1.15
CA LEU A 12 -5.35 -5.78 0.75
C LEU A 12 -6.55 -4.98 1.23
N SER A 13 -7.76 -5.54 1.18
CA SER A 13 -8.97 -4.90 1.71
C SER A 13 -8.83 -4.59 3.21
N HIS A 14 -8.27 -5.53 3.99
CA HIS A 14 -7.96 -5.30 5.41
C HIS A 14 -6.90 -4.20 5.59
N MET A 15 -5.81 -4.23 4.80
CA MET A 15 -4.77 -3.19 4.87
C MET A 15 -5.32 -1.79 4.52
N PHE A 16 -6.22 -1.69 3.54
CA PHE A 16 -6.93 -0.44 3.23
C PHE A 16 -7.74 0.04 4.43
N PHE A 17 -8.52 -0.84 5.04
CA PHE A 17 -9.34 -0.50 6.20
C PHE A 17 -8.48 -0.06 7.39
N ASP A 18 -7.45 -0.82 7.73
CA ASP A 18 -6.53 -0.52 8.84
C ASP A 18 -5.83 0.83 8.63
N THR A 19 -5.43 1.14 7.39
CA THR A 19 -4.82 2.43 7.05
C THR A 19 -5.80 3.58 7.25
N CYS A 20 -7.06 3.42 6.83
CA CYS A 20 -8.11 4.41 7.04
C CYS A 20 -8.44 4.59 8.52
N ASP A 21 -8.59 3.49 9.28
CA ASP A 21 -8.84 3.54 10.73
C ASP A 21 -7.69 4.20 11.49
N SER A 22 -6.44 3.91 11.15
CA SER A 22 -5.27 4.55 11.73
C SER A 22 -5.25 6.05 11.50
N LEU A 23 -5.55 6.52 10.27
CA LEU A 23 -5.62 7.94 9.95
C LEU A 23 -6.77 8.64 10.70
N VAL A 24 -7.96 8.05 10.70
CA VAL A 24 -9.11 8.60 11.44
C VAL A 24 -8.81 8.66 12.93
N SER A 25 -8.25 7.59 13.52
CA SER A 25 -7.90 7.52 14.94
C SER A 25 -6.93 8.61 15.39
N THR A 26 -6.02 9.02 14.49
CA THR A 26 -5.02 10.05 14.81
C THR A 26 -5.65 11.42 15.04
N TYR A 27 -6.74 11.75 14.35
CA TYR A 27 -7.29 13.11 14.30
C TYR A 27 -8.68 13.26 14.92
N ILE A 28 -9.44 12.17 15.10
CA ILE A 28 -10.84 12.25 15.54
C ILE A 28 -10.98 12.86 16.93
N ASP A 29 -10.09 12.55 17.87
CA ASP A 29 -10.15 13.05 19.25
C ASP A 29 -9.68 14.51 19.33
N SER A 30 -8.66 14.89 18.56
CA SER A 30 -8.13 16.26 18.51
C SER A 30 -9.03 17.22 17.73
N LYS A 31 -9.96 16.70 16.91
CA LYS A 31 -10.80 17.44 15.96
C LYS A 31 -9.98 18.32 14.99
N ASP A 32 -8.77 17.89 14.65
CA ASP A 32 -7.86 18.61 13.75
C ASP A 32 -8.18 18.23 12.28
N PHE A 33 -9.20 18.87 11.73
CA PHE A 33 -9.67 18.62 10.36
C PHE A 33 -8.62 18.97 9.31
N SER A 34 -7.87 20.06 9.49
CA SER A 34 -6.89 20.51 8.49
C SER A 34 -5.76 19.50 8.29
N ASN A 35 -5.20 18.97 9.37
CA ASN A 35 -4.16 17.95 9.27
C ASN A 35 -4.73 16.60 8.83
N PHE A 36 -5.96 16.26 9.23
CA PHE A 36 -6.66 15.09 8.72
C PHE A 36 -6.81 15.13 7.20
N GLU A 37 -7.30 16.23 6.63
CA GLU A 37 -7.44 16.40 5.18
C GLU A 37 -6.09 16.33 4.45
N LEU A 38 -5.05 16.97 4.99
CA LEU A 38 -3.69 16.90 4.45
C LEU A 38 -3.16 15.46 4.42
N ASP A 39 -3.36 14.71 5.47
CA ASP A 39 -2.89 13.32 5.53
C ASP A 39 -3.71 12.40 4.63
N LEU A 40 -5.02 12.61 4.47
CA LEU A 40 -5.81 11.91 3.47
C LEU A 40 -5.29 12.15 2.05
N MET A 41 -4.99 13.40 1.70
CA MET A 41 -4.38 13.71 0.40
C MET A 41 -2.99 13.11 0.26
N LYS A 42 -2.18 13.18 1.30
CA LYS A 42 -0.81 12.68 1.32
C LYS A 42 -0.71 11.16 1.24
N PHE A 43 -1.55 10.41 1.94
CA PHE A 43 -1.44 8.95 1.99
C PHE A 43 -2.41 8.26 1.03
N LEU A 44 -3.64 8.77 0.88
CA LEU A 44 -4.71 8.12 0.13
C LEU A 44 -5.08 8.85 -1.17
N SER A 45 -4.51 10.04 -1.41
CA SER A 45 -4.81 10.87 -2.59
C SER A 45 -6.32 11.14 -2.79
N ILE A 46 -7.06 11.26 -1.69
CA ILE A 46 -8.48 11.60 -1.66
C ILE A 46 -8.70 12.90 -0.89
N GLN A 47 -9.78 13.59 -1.22
CA GLN A 47 -10.30 14.68 -0.40
C GLN A 47 -11.11 14.09 0.77
N ALA A 48 -11.26 14.86 1.85
CA ALA A 48 -12.12 14.45 2.96
C ALA A 48 -13.56 14.24 2.45
N PRO A 49 -14.19 13.07 2.77
CA PRO A 49 -15.55 12.77 2.31
C PRO A 49 -16.63 13.56 3.05
N ILE A 50 -16.26 14.38 4.01
CA ILE A 50 -17.11 15.26 4.80
C ILE A 50 -16.45 16.62 4.99
N ASP A 51 -17.24 17.64 5.36
CA ASP A 51 -16.76 18.95 5.72
C ASP A 51 -16.29 19.04 7.19
N GLU A 52 -15.71 20.18 7.57
CA GLU A 52 -15.21 20.41 8.92
C GLU A 52 -16.30 20.32 10.00
N GLU A 53 -17.54 20.76 9.69
CA GLU A 53 -18.64 20.70 10.63
C GLU A 53 -19.10 19.25 10.87
N GLY A 54 -19.23 18.49 9.80
CA GLY A 54 -19.50 17.06 9.85
C GLY A 54 -18.43 16.28 10.62
N PHE A 55 -17.14 16.57 10.39
CA PHE A 55 -16.02 15.94 11.07
C PHE A 55 -16.05 16.12 12.59
N LYS A 56 -16.51 17.27 13.09
CA LYS A 56 -16.62 17.53 14.53
C LYS A 56 -17.68 16.67 15.24
N ASN A 57 -18.69 16.22 14.51
CA ASN A 57 -19.88 15.57 15.05
C ASN A 57 -20.00 14.08 14.73
N ILE A 58 -19.20 13.57 13.78
CA ILE A 58 -19.26 12.18 13.32
C ILE A 58 -18.61 11.21 14.30
N GLU A 59 -19.16 10.00 14.38
CA GLU A 59 -18.56 8.87 15.09
C GLU A 59 -17.37 8.29 14.33
N LYS A 60 -16.37 7.81 15.09
CA LYS A 60 -15.13 7.26 14.52
C LYS A 60 -15.39 6.19 13.46
N ASN A 61 -16.22 5.21 13.77
CA ASN A 61 -16.46 4.07 12.87
C ASN A 61 -17.14 4.51 11.57
N GLU A 62 -18.10 5.43 11.67
CA GLU A 62 -18.79 5.98 10.50
C GLU A 62 -17.85 6.75 9.59
N LEU A 63 -16.94 7.57 10.17
CA LEU A 63 -15.93 8.27 9.40
C LEU A 63 -14.95 7.31 8.74
N THR A 64 -14.50 6.27 9.46
CA THR A 64 -13.62 5.24 8.89
C THR A 64 -14.26 4.56 7.69
N ASP A 65 -15.54 4.19 7.77
CA ASP A 65 -16.28 3.56 6.67
C ASP A 65 -16.40 4.49 5.45
N LEU A 66 -16.67 5.78 5.66
CA LEU A 66 -16.74 6.77 4.58
C LEU A 66 -15.39 6.95 3.87
N VAL A 67 -14.30 7.09 4.64
CA VAL A 67 -12.94 7.22 4.10
C VAL A 67 -12.54 5.95 3.35
N TYR A 68 -12.78 4.79 3.94
CA TYR A 68 -12.49 3.49 3.30
C TYR A 68 -13.24 3.34 1.98
N LYS A 69 -14.54 3.60 1.96
CA LYS A 69 -15.35 3.50 0.74
C LYS A 69 -14.84 4.41 -0.37
N SER A 70 -14.58 5.68 -0.06
CA SER A 70 -14.05 6.65 -1.02
C SER A 70 -12.68 6.22 -1.57
N CYS A 71 -11.78 5.79 -0.70
CA CYS A 71 -10.44 5.35 -1.06
C CYS A 71 -10.47 4.08 -1.93
N TYR A 72 -11.24 3.09 -1.55
CA TYR A 72 -11.31 1.80 -2.22
C TYR A 72 -12.01 1.88 -3.58
N GLU A 73 -13.04 2.71 -3.71
CA GLU A 73 -13.70 2.98 -5.00
C GLU A 73 -12.72 3.65 -5.98
N ASN A 74 -11.97 4.67 -5.53
CA ASN A 74 -10.94 5.32 -6.34
C ASN A 74 -9.84 4.33 -6.77
N TYR A 75 -9.42 3.44 -5.87
CA TYR A 75 -8.44 2.41 -6.19
C TYR A 75 -8.94 1.44 -7.26
N LYS A 76 -10.19 0.98 -7.17
CA LYS A 76 -10.81 0.10 -8.19
C LYS A 76 -10.86 0.77 -9.56
N LEU A 77 -11.36 2.00 -9.63
CA LEU A 77 -11.42 2.75 -10.90
C LEU A 77 -10.03 2.89 -11.53
N LYS A 78 -9.03 3.20 -10.72
CA LYS A 78 -7.64 3.28 -11.17
C LYS A 78 -7.12 1.94 -11.71
N SER A 79 -7.40 0.83 -11.03
CA SER A 79 -7.00 -0.51 -11.46
C SER A 79 -7.60 -0.87 -12.81
N GLU A 80 -8.85 -0.52 -13.06
CA GLU A 80 -9.52 -0.71 -14.35
C GLU A 80 -8.86 0.13 -15.46
N ILE A 81 -8.53 1.39 -15.17
CA ILE A 81 -7.82 2.28 -16.12
C ILE A 81 -6.43 1.70 -16.47
N ILE A 82 -5.69 1.20 -15.48
CA ILE A 82 -4.38 0.56 -15.70
C ILE A 82 -4.54 -0.68 -16.61
N ALA A 83 -5.49 -1.56 -16.33
CA ALA A 83 -5.74 -2.76 -17.13
C ALA A 83 -6.10 -2.38 -18.59
N GLN A 84 -7.01 -1.44 -18.78
CA GLN A 84 -7.44 -0.97 -20.10
C GLN A 84 -6.30 -0.29 -20.89
N SER A 85 -5.47 0.49 -20.21
CA SER A 85 -4.37 1.21 -20.88
C SER A 85 -3.17 0.32 -21.19
N THR A 86 -2.94 -0.75 -20.45
CA THR A 86 -1.83 -1.68 -20.66
C THR A 86 -2.15 -2.77 -21.68
N PHE A 87 -3.40 -3.17 -21.78
CA PHE A 87 -3.79 -4.31 -22.63
C PHE A 87 -3.39 -4.16 -24.12
N PRO A 88 -3.57 -3.01 -24.80
CA PRO A 88 -3.14 -2.85 -26.19
C PRO A 88 -1.64 -3.09 -26.42
N VAL A 89 -0.80 -2.68 -25.45
CA VAL A 89 0.65 -2.89 -25.51
C VAL A 89 0.97 -4.37 -25.35
N ILE A 90 0.33 -5.04 -24.40
CA ILE A 90 0.48 -6.48 -24.17
C ILE A 90 0.05 -7.27 -25.38
N GLU A 91 -1.09 -6.94 -25.97
CA GLU A 91 -1.60 -7.60 -27.17
C GLU A 91 -0.63 -7.47 -28.34
N ASN A 92 -0.05 -6.29 -28.54
CA ASN A 92 0.94 -6.05 -29.58
C ASN A 92 2.22 -6.87 -29.34
N VAL A 93 2.75 -6.87 -28.11
CA VAL A 93 3.94 -7.65 -27.75
C VAL A 93 3.67 -9.15 -27.88
N TYR A 94 2.50 -9.62 -27.45
CA TYR A 94 2.12 -11.02 -27.55
C TYR A 94 2.02 -11.47 -29.02
N LYS A 95 1.32 -10.72 -29.87
CA LYS A 95 1.17 -11.04 -31.30
C LYS A 95 2.47 -10.97 -32.08
N SER A 96 3.37 -10.05 -31.71
CA SER A 96 4.63 -9.85 -32.44
C SER A 96 5.76 -10.76 -31.95
N HIS A 97 5.77 -11.17 -30.67
CA HIS A 97 6.93 -11.77 -30.00
C HIS A 97 6.57 -12.93 -29.03
N SER A 98 5.39 -13.55 -29.13
CA SER A 98 4.94 -14.61 -28.21
C SER A 98 5.89 -15.82 -28.06
N GLY A 99 6.74 -16.06 -29.06
CA GLY A 99 7.75 -17.12 -28.98
C GLY A 99 9.08 -16.73 -28.36
N HIS A 100 9.32 -15.46 -28.08
CA HIS A 100 10.61 -14.93 -27.62
C HIS A 100 10.61 -14.46 -26.16
N TYR A 101 9.48 -13.97 -25.65
CA TYR A 101 9.38 -13.41 -24.31
C TYR A 101 8.33 -14.16 -23.47
N LYS A 102 8.79 -14.73 -22.36
CA LYS A 102 7.90 -15.36 -21.38
C LYS A 102 7.33 -14.34 -20.39
N ASN A 103 8.13 -13.34 -20.03
CA ASN A 103 7.77 -12.32 -19.05
C ASN A 103 7.96 -10.93 -19.65
N ILE A 104 7.14 -9.99 -19.20
CA ILE A 104 7.28 -8.56 -19.46
C ILE A 104 7.53 -7.82 -18.15
N VAL A 105 8.23 -6.69 -18.25
CA VAL A 105 8.52 -5.81 -17.11
C VAL A 105 7.77 -4.51 -17.32
N ILE A 106 6.95 -4.17 -16.34
CA ILE A 106 6.13 -2.96 -16.35
C ILE A 106 6.61 -2.06 -15.23
N PRO A 107 7.17 -0.86 -15.53
CA PRO A 107 7.54 0.09 -14.48
C PRO A 107 6.31 0.82 -13.93
N PHE A 108 6.26 0.98 -12.62
CA PHE A 108 5.29 1.80 -11.90
C PHE A 108 6.02 2.82 -11.04
N SER A 109 5.50 4.05 -11.00
CA SER A 109 6.10 5.14 -10.21
C SER A 109 5.02 5.95 -9.52
N ASP A 110 5.27 6.31 -8.25
CA ASP A 110 4.46 7.28 -7.51
C ASP A 110 4.98 8.73 -7.64
N GLY A 111 5.97 8.92 -8.52
CA GLY A 111 6.65 10.21 -8.74
C GLY A 111 7.93 10.36 -7.90
N VAL A 112 8.12 9.56 -6.86
CA VAL A 112 9.32 9.53 -5.99
C VAL A 112 10.08 8.23 -6.15
N LYS A 113 9.38 7.11 -6.07
CA LYS A 113 9.93 5.75 -6.17
C LYS A 113 9.41 5.06 -7.43
N THR A 114 10.28 4.34 -8.14
CA THR A 114 9.89 3.52 -9.28
C THR A 114 10.14 2.05 -8.95
N MET A 115 9.15 1.22 -9.20
CA MET A 115 9.23 -0.23 -9.04
C MET A 115 8.96 -0.93 -10.37
N ASN A 116 9.72 -1.99 -10.65
CA ASN A 116 9.52 -2.83 -11.81
C ASN A 116 8.71 -4.06 -11.45
N VAL A 117 7.56 -4.20 -12.08
CA VAL A 117 6.67 -5.36 -11.91
C VAL A 117 6.91 -6.33 -13.05
N VAL A 118 7.22 -7.57 -12.70
CA VAL A 118 7.39 -8.66 -13.67
C VAL A 118 6.10 -9.46 -13.73
N THR A 119 5.52 -9.60 -14.93
CA THR A 119 4.32 -10.42 -15.14
C THR A 119 4.52 -11.37 -16.31
N ASN A 120 3.81 -12.51 -16.29
CA ASN A 120 3.81 -13.47 -17.38
C ASN A 120 3.02 -12.88 -18.56
N LEU A 121 3.62 -12.90 -19.76
CA LEU A 121 3.02 -12.30 -20.96
C LEU A 121 1.75 -13.03 -21.41
N GLU A 122 1.75 -14.36 -21.37
CA GLU A 122 0.61 -15.19 -21.77
C GLU A 122 -0.58 -14.98 -20.80
N GLU A 123 -0.33 -15.07 -19.50
CA GLU A 123 -1.37 -14.82 -18.48
C GLU A 123 -1.93 -13.39 -18.55
N ALA A 124 -1.07 -12.39 -18.82
CA ALA A 124 -1.49 -11.00 -18.99
C ALA A 124 -2.35 -10.80 -20.25
N TYR A 125 -2.05 -11.51 -21.32
CA TYR A 125 -2.85 -11.49 -22.55
C TYR A 125 -4.19 -12.20 -22.37
N GLU A 126 -4.21 -13.43 -21.82
CA GLU A 126 -5.42 -14.22 -21.61
C GLU A 126 -6.41 -13.55 -20.65
N SER A 127 -5.90 -12.90 -19.59
CA SER A 127 -6.71 -12.16 -18.64
C SER A 127 -7.12 -10.75 -19.11
N LYS A 128 -6.76 -10.36 -20.36
CA LYS A 128 -6.98 -9.01 -20.88
C LYS A 128 -6.46 -7.89 -19.98
N GLY A 129 -5.34 -8.15 -19.31
CA GLY A 129 -4.68 -7.19 -18.42
C GLY A 129 -5.11 -7.25 -16.94
N GLU A 130 -6.12 -8.02 -16.58
CA GLU A 130 -6.55 -8.14 -15.17
C GLU A 130 -5.46 -8.74 -14.26
N ASN A 131 -4.69 -9.71 -14.76
CA ASN A 131 -3.60 -10.31 -14.02
C ASN A 131 -2.44 -9.34 -13.71
N ILE A 132 -2.35 -8.22 -14.43
CA ILE A 132 -1.36 -7.17 -14.17
C ILE A 132 -1.58 -6.57 -12.80
N GLN A 133 -2.83 -6.27 -12.44
CA GLN A 133 -3.15 -5.70 -11.13
C GLN A 133 -2.69 -6.61 -10.00
N PHE A 134 -2.94 -7.90 -10.10
CA PHE A 134 -2.44 -8.89 -9.13
C PHE A 134 -0.90 -8.90 -9.06
N SER A 135 -0.23 -8.83 -10.20
CA SER A 135 1.23 -8.78 -10.28
C SER A 135 1.80 -7.51 -9.66
N ILE A 136 1.14 -6.36 -9.83
CA ILE A 136 1.48 -5.08 -9.19
C ILE A 136 1.35 -5.20 -7.68
N GLU A 137 0.17 -5.59 -7.19
CA GLU A 137 -0.14 -5.73 -5.78
C GLU A 137 0.86 -6.66 -5.09
N LYS A 138 1.11 -7.83 -5.67
CA LYS A 138 2.06 -8.81 -5.13
C LYS A 138 3.49 -8.27 -5.09
N SER A 139 3.98 -7.71 -6.18
CA SER A 139 5.37 -7.26 -6.28
C SER A 139 5.65 -6.08 -5.37
N ILE A 140 4.73 -5.12 -5.29
CA ILE A 140 4.84 -3.94 -4.44
C ILE A 140 4.77 -4.34 -2.97
N THR A 141 3.80 -5.15 -2.59
CA THR A 141 3.64 -5.63 -1.21
C THR A 141 4.92 -6.33 -0.73
N LEU A 142 5.44 -7.28 -1.51
CA LEU A 142 6.64 -8.02 -1.14
C LEU A 142 7.87 -7.11 -1.02
N SER A 143 8.05 -6.16 -1.93
CA SER A 143 9.19 -5.24 -1.91
C SER A 143 9.16 -4.31 -0.69
N ILE A 144 7.99 -3.75 -0.38
CA ILE A 144 7.82 -2.84 0.76
C ILE A 144 7.99 -3.58 2.08
N ILE A 145 7.40 -4.77 2.22
CA ILE A 145 7.58 -5.62 3.41
C ILE A 145 9.07 -5.93 3.62
N ASP A 146 9.79 -6.32 2.57
CA ASP A 146 11.22 -6.67 2.68
C ASP A 146 12.06 -5.49 3.14
N ASP A 147 11.82 -4.30 2.62
CA ASP A 147 12.53 -3.07 3.00
C ASP A 147 12.26 -2.68 4.47
N ILE A 148 10.99 -2.65 4.88
CA ILE A 148 10.58 -2.25 6.23
C ILE A 148 10.99 -3.33 7.26
N TRP A 149 10.90 -4.60 6.89
CA TRP A 149 11.35 -5.69 7.75
C TRP A 149 12.84 -5.62 8.06
N LYS A 150 13.68 -5.30 7.07
CA LYS A 150 15.12 -5.10 7.29
C LYS A 150 15.40 -3.94 8.25
N GLU A 151 14.63 -2.86 8.16
CA GLU A 151 14.73 -1.72 9.09
C GLU A 151 14.31 -2.15 10.50
N HIS A 152 13.18 -2.84 10.62
CA HIS A 152 12.68 -3.35 11.89
C HIS A 152 13.68 -4.29 12.59
N LEU A 153 14.36 -5.16 11.85
CA LEU A 153 15.41 -6.01 12.43
C LEU A 153 16.55 -5.20 13.03
N ARG A 154 16.95 -4.08 12.41
CA ARG A 154 17.96 -3.16 12.97
C ARG A 154 17.47 -2.49 14.25
N GLU A 155 16.23 -1.99 14.24
CA GLU A 155 15.60 -1.39 15.42
C GLU A 155 15.51 -2.40 16.58
N MET A 156 15.23 -3.67 16.30
CA MET A 156 15.22 -4.74 17.30
C MET A 156 16.61 -5.05 17.85
N ASP A 157 17.65 -4.99 17.03
CA ASP A 157 19.03 -5.16 17.48
C ASP A 157 19.48 -3.98 18.36
N ASP A 158 19.12 -2.75 18.01
CA ASP A 158 19.37 -1.54 18.80
C ASP A 158 18.62 -1.60 20.15
N LEU A 159 17.35 -2.02 20.14
CA LEU A 159 16.56 -2.24 21.35
C LEU A 159 17.24 -3.27 22.28
N LYS A 160 17.71 -4.39 21.70
CA LYS A 160 18.39 -5.44 22.48
C LYS A 160 19.64 -4.92 23.17
N GLN A 161 20.37 -4.00 22.53
CA GLN A 161 21.55 -3.37 23.12
C GLN A 161 21.17 -2.35 24.21
N SER A 162 20.16 -1.52 23.95
CA SER A 162 19.70 -0.47 24.91
C SER A 162 19.19 -1.06 26.20
N VAL A 163 18.42 -2.14 26.14
CA VAL A 163 17.83 -2.80 27.31
C VAL A 163 18.88 -3.39 28.25
N GLN A 164 20.09 -3.72 27.78
CA GLN A 164 21.18 -4.16 28.65
C GLN A 164 21.56 -3.07 29.68
N ASN A 165 21.38 -1.80 29.36
CA ASN A 165 21.65 -0.69 30.25
C ASN A 165 20.59 -0.50 31.35
N ALA A 166 19.39 -1.07 31.16
CA ALA A 166 18.27 -0.95 32.14
C ALA A 166 18.60 -1.64 33.48
N VAL A 167 19.55 -2.55 33.52
CA VAL A 167 20.04 -3.19 34.75
C VAL A 167 20.56 -2.15 35.75
N TYR A 168 21.17 -1.06 35.27
CA TYR A 168 21.69 0.01 36.09
C TYR A 168 20.57 0.84 36.75
N GLU A 169 19.36 0.82 36.18
CA GLU A 169 18.19 1.54 36.70
C GLU A 169 17.30 0.67 37.60
N GLN A 170 17.73 -0.53 37.97
CA GLN A 170 16.97 -1.51 38.77
C GLN A 170 15.63 -1.92 38.13
N LYS A 171 15.53 -1.83 36.80
CA LYS A 171 14.37 -2.29 36.06
C LYS A 171 14.63 -3.70 35.52
N ASP A 172 13.57 -4.47 35.28
CA ASP A 172 13.67 -5.78 34.65
C ASP A 172 13.88 -5.62 33.13
N PRO A 173 15.10 -5.94 32.60
CA PRO A 173 15.40 -5.78 31.18
C PRO A 173 14.50 -6.63 30.26
N LEU A 174 14.09 -7.82 30.72
CA LEU A 174 13.23 -8.70 29.94
C LEU A 174 11.84 -8.11 29.77
N LEU A 175 11.31 -7.50 30.81
CA LEU A 175 10.01 -6.86 30.80
C LEU A 175 9.99 -5.64 29.85
N ILE A 176 11.03 -4.80 29.91
CA ILE A 176 11.19 -3.65 29.02
C ILE A 176 11.29 -4.13 27.57
N TYR A 177 12.17 -5.08 27.28
CA TYR A 177 12.31 -5.64 25.97
C TYR A 177 10.99 -6.15 25.39
N LYS A 178 10.19 -6.82 26.21
CA LYS A 178 8.90 -7.37 25.80
C LYS A 178 7.89 -6.31 25.40
N PHE A 179 7.81 -5.20 26.15
CA PHE A 179 6.89 -4.11 25.83
C PHE A 179 7.37 -3.30 24.63
N GLU A 180 8.63 -2.87 24.64
CA GLU A 180 9.17 -2.04 23.56
C GLU A 180 9.24 -2.80 22.21
N SER A 181 9.58 -4.10 22.22
CA SER A 181 9.54 -4.91 21.01
C SER A 181 8.14 -5.07 20.42
N PHE A 182 7.12 -5.17 21.31
CA PHE A 182 5.74 -5.21 20.85
C PHE A 182 5.29 -3.88 20.22
N ASP A 183 5.69 -2.76 20.80
CA ASP A 183 5.36 -1.44 20.27
C ASP A 183 6.10 -1.17 18.95
N LEU A 184 7.38 -1.55 18.84
CA LEU A 184 8.12 -1.50 17.58
C LEU A 184 7.46 -2.35 16.49
N PHE A 185 7.01 -3.55 16.82
CA PHE A 185 6.33 -4.42 15.87
C PHE A 185 5.00 -3.83 15.40
N LYS A 186 4.20 -3.27 16.30
CA LYS A 186 2.94 -2.58 15.92
C LYS A 186 3.21 -1.39 15.00
N THR A 187 4.21 -0.57 15.33
CA THR A 187 4.62 0.57 14.51
C THR A 187 5.09 0.13 13.13
N MET A 188 5.84 -0.97 13.04
CA MET A 188 6.25 -1.56 11.78
C MET A 188 5.04 -2.00 10.95
N LEU A 189 4.05 -2.68 11.53
CA LEU A 189 2.84 -3.12 10.80
C LEU A 189 2.04 -1.92 10.25
N ASP A 190 1.85 -0.87 11.06
CA ASP A 190 1.18 0.35 10.62
C ASP A 190 1.94 1.03 9.47
N LYS A 191 3.27 1.10 9.55
CA LYS A 191 4.14 1.63 8.49
C LYS A 191 4.02 0.80 7.21
N VAL A 192 4.04 -0.54 7.30
CA VAL A 192 3.86 -1.44 6.16
C VAL A 192 2.54 -1.18 5.45
N ASN A 193 1.43 -1.17 6.20
CA ASN A 193 0.10 -0.94 5.63
C ASN A 193 0.03 0.42 4.94
N LYS A 194 0.46 1.49 5.60
CA LYS A 194 0.45 2.85 5.05
C LYS A 194 1.30 2.99 3.79
N GLU A 195 2.50 2.43 3.77
CA GLU A 195 3.38 2.55 2.60
C GLU A 195 2.87 1.73 1.40
N ILE A 196 2.37 0.52 1.63
CA ILE A 196 1.78 -0.30 0.56
C ILE A 196 0.58 0.42 -0.04
N ILE A 197 -0.39 0.82 0.77
CA ILE A 197 -1.60 1.46 0.31
C ILE A 197 -1.28 2.79 -0.39
N SER A 198 -0.42 3.62 0.22
CA SER A 198 0.00 4.90 -0.37
C SER A 198 0.67 4.70 -1.73
N PHE A 199 1.57 3.73 -1.87
CA PHE A 199 2.22 3.46 -3.15
C PHE A 199 1.22 2.93 -4.18
N LEU A 200 0.36 1.97 -3.83
CA LEU A 200 -0.66 1.42 -4.73
C LEU A 200 -1.63 2.49 -5.24
N ILE A 201 -2.01 3.43 -4.38
CA ILE A 201 -2.92 4.53 -4.76
C ILE A 201 -2.22 5.55 -5.66
N LYS A 202 -0.96 5.92 -5.38
CA LYS A 202 -0.25 6.99 -6.09
C LYS A 202 0.44 6.52 -7.37
N SER A 203 0.94 5.28 -7.37
CA SER A 203 1.74 4.77 -8.49
C SER A 203 0.93 4.70 -9.78
N ASN A 204 1.54 5.15 -10.87
CA ASN A 204 0.98 5.13 -12.21
C ASN A 204 2.02 4.59 -13.20
N LEU A 205 1.55 4.23 -14.39
CA LEU A 205 2.42 3.98 -15.52
C LEU A 205 3.17 5.26 -15.89
N PRO A 206 4.48 5.23 -16.16
CA PRO A 206 5.20 6.39 -16.69
C PRO A 206 4.56 6.90 -17.96
N ASN A 207 4.51 8.23 -18.13
CA ASN A 207 3.90 8.88 -19.31
C ASN A 207 4.46 8.41 -20.67
N LEU A 208 5.64 7.82 -20.71
CA LEU A 208 6.24 7.23 -21.90
C LEU A 208 5.46 6.00 -22.41
N TYR A 209 4.82 5.25 -21.53
CA TYR A 209 3.96 4.11 -21.91
C TYR A 209 2.60 4.57 -22.43
N LEU A 210 2.09 5.70 -21.94
CA LEU A 210 0.83 6.30 -22.41
C LEU A 210 0.98 6.99 -23.78
N ARG A 211 2.16 7.52 -24.12
CA ARG A 211 2.42 8.19 -25.41
C ARG A 211 2.56 7.22 -26.59
N ASN A 212 2.87 5.95 -26.34
CA ASN A 212 2.96 4.94 -27.38
C ASN A 212 1.62 4.26 -27.68
N ILE A 213 0.54 4.68 -26.97
CA ILE A 213 -0.83 4.16 -27.12
C ILE A 213 -1.71 5.13 -27.90
N LEU A 214 -1.30 6.40 -28.07
CA LEU A 214 -1.93 7.42 -28.89
C LEU A 214 -1.20 7.56 -30.23
#